data_91e61002a3b991bbd27146ed01562714
#
_entry.id   91e61002a3b991bbd27146ed01562714
#
_cell.length_a   1.000
_cell.length_b   1.000
_cell.length_c   1.000
_cell.angle_alpha   90.00
_cell.angle_beta   90.00
_cell.angle_gamma   90.00
#
_symmetry.space_group_name_H-M   'P 1'
#
loop_
_entity.id
_entity.type
_entity.pdbx_description
1 polymer ?
#
loop_
_entity_poly.entity_id
_entity_poly.type
_entity_poly.pdbx_seq_one_letter_code
_entity_poly.pdbx_strand_id
1 'polypeptide(L)'
;VDGVEKDYIKIAYAGQDVLYVPATSLDLVSKYIGPGEDNERTKLNKLGGAEWAKTTRKAKAAAKDLAEGLIRLYAQRQRLAGHAFSPDSPWQQEFEEAFDYTETDDQLTAIREIKADMEKPVPMDRLLCGDVGYGKTEVALRAAMKCILDGKQVALLVPTTVLAQQHYATAAARFRAFPVTVEVLSRFRTPKQVKDVLEPVSYTHLT
;
A
#
# COMPACT_ATOMS: atom_id res chain seq x y z
N VAL A 1 -30.50 28.82 -23.66
CA VAL A 1 -30.39 28.40 -25.07
C VAL A 1 -31.73 27.81 -25.43
N ASP A 2 -32.33 28.22 -26.55
CA ASP A 2 -33.60 27.69 -27.07
C ASP A 2 -34.83 27.82 -26.14
N GLY A 3 -34.86 28.89 -25.29
CA GLY A 3 -35.98 29.17 -24.38
C GLY A 3 -36.11 28.22 -23.19
N VAL A 4 -35.15 27.37 -22.95
CA VAL A 4 -35.09 26.47 -21.77
C VAL A 4 -34.09 27.02 -20.75
N GLU A 5 -34.57 27.36 -19.57
CA GLU A 5 -33.70 27.68 -18.40
C GLU A 5 -33.07 26.43 -17.88
N LYS A 6 -31.74 26.43 -17.85
CA LYS A 6 -30.92 25.34 -17.24
C LYS A 6 -29.83 25.95 -16.38
N ASP A 7 -29.53 25.26 -15.28
CA ASP A 7 -28.42 25.64 -14.43
C ASP A 7 -27.08 25.19 -15.01
N TYR A 8 -26.11 26.10 -15.00
CA TYR A 8 -24.76 25.87 -15.49
C TYR A 8 -23.72 26.29 -14.45
N ILE A 9 -22.66 25.52 -14.34
CA ILE A 9 -21.46 25.94 -13.66
C ILE A 9 -20.59 26.72 -14.63
N LYS A 10 -20.20 27.92 -14.24
CA LYS A 10 -19.28 28.78 -14.96
C LYS A 10 -17.86 28.52 -14.50
N ILE A 11 -16.99 27.99 -15.38
CA ILE A 11 -15.59 27.76 -15.13
C ILE A 11 -14.77 28.79 -15.90
N ALA A 12 -14.03 29.62 -15.16
CA ALA A 12 -13.14 30.62 -15.73
C ALA A 12 -11.75 30.01 -16.00
N TYR A 13 -11.23 30.25 -17.19
CA TYR A 13 -9.87 29.92 -17.61
C TYR A 13 -8.94 31.12 -17.58
N ALA A 14 -7.67 30.95 -17.90
CA ALA A 14 -6.72 32.05 -18.02
C ALA A 14 -7.13 32.96 -19.19
N GLY A 15 -7.17 34.30 -18.93
CA GLY A 15 -7.66 35.30 -19.87
C GLY A 15 -9.15 35.55 -19.70
N GLN A 16 -9.90 35.60 -20.81
CA GLN A 16 -11.34 35.86 -20.79
C GLN A 16 -12.18 34.62 -21.16
N ASP A 17 -11.53 33.47 -21.33
CA ASP A 17 -12.19 32.25 -21.71
C ASP A 17 -13.04 31.68 -20.58
N VAL A 18 -14.25 31.24 -20.90
CA VAL A 18 -15.21 30.69 -19.95
C VAL A 18 -15.84 29.44 -20.54
N LEU A 19 -15.93 28.38 -19.75
CA LEU A 19 -16.66 27.15 -20.07
C LEU A 19 -17.91 27.07 -19.19
N TYR A 20 -19.06 26.81 -19.81
CA TYR A 20 -20.30 26.53 -19.11
C TYR A 20 -20.57 25.02 -19.12
N VAL A 21 -20.64 24.41 -17.96
CA VAL A 21 -20.93 22.97 -17.80
C VAL A 21 -22.35 22.83 -17.26
N PRO A 22 -23.26 22.10 -17.92
CA PRO A 22 -24.60 21.85 -17.41
C PRO A 22 -24.55 21.20 -16.00
N ALA A 23 -25.44 21.57 -15.12
CA ALA A 23 -25.52 20.98 -13.78
C ALA A 23 -25.75 19.44 -13.81
N THR A 24 -26.35 18.94 -14.90
CA THR A 24 -26.52 17.49 -15.14
C THR A 24 -25.22 16.75 -15.47
N SER A 25 -24.11 17.48 -15.71
CA SER A 25 -22.79 16.92 -16.05
C SER A 25 -21.75 17.28 -14.98
N LEU A 26 -22.17 17.40 -13.74
CA LEU A 26 -21.32 17.71 -12.59
C LEU A 26 -20.27 16.63 -12.31
N ASP A 27 -20.56 15.40 -12.66
CA ASP A 27 -19.64 14.25 -12.61
C ASP A 27 -18.37 14.44 -13.45
N LEU A 28 -18.41 15.29 -14.47
CA LEU A 28 -17.26 15.65 -15.30
C LEU A 28 -16.36 16.72 -14.67
N VAL A 29 -16.77 17.32 -13.55
CA VAL A 29 -16.04 18.40 -12.88
C VAL A 29 -15.61 17.96 -11.49
N SER A 30 -14.32 18.02 -11.22
CA SER A 30 -13.77 17.72 -9.90
C SER A 30 -12.96 18.90 -9.38
N LYS A 31 -12.93 19.06 -8.04
CA LYS A 31 -12.07 20.05 -7.40
C LYS A 31 -10.60 19.66 -7.64
N TYR A 32 -9.83 20.60 -8.21
CA TYR A 32 -8.39 20.40 -8.32
C TYR A 32 -7.74 20.47 -6.93
N ILE A 33 -7.01 19.44 -6.57
CA ILE A 33 -6.18 19.35 -5.36
C ILE A 33 -4.72 19.37 -5.83
N GLY A 34 -4.09 20.55 -5.72
CA GLY A 34 -2.67 20.71 -6.08
C GLY A 34 -1.73 20.11 -5.01
N PRO A 35 -0.44 19.92 -5.33
CA PRO A 35 0.57 19.40 -4.41
C PRO A 35 1.04 20.49 -3.41
N GLY A 36 0.16 21.03 -2.58
CA GLY A 36 0.45 22.03 -1.57
C GLY A 36 -0.80 22.71 -1.02
N GLU A 37 -0.71 23.25 0.20
CA GLU A 37 -1.84 23.93 0.86
C GLU A 37 -2.21 25.27 0.23
N ASP A 38 -1.33 25.87 -0.60
CA ASP A 38 -1.55 27.16 -1.27
C ASP A 38 -2.28 27.00 -2.61
N ASN A 39 -3.60 26.93 -2.58
CA ASN A 39 -4.47 26.98 -3.76
C ASN A 39 -4.37 28.32 -4.55
N GLU A 40 -3.76 29.35 -3.99
CA GLU A 40 -3.68 30.69 -4.60
C GLU A 40 -2.68 30.82 -5.76
N ARG A 41 -1.79 29.83 -5.95
CA ARG A 41 -0.74 29.87 -6.98
C ARG A 41 -0.95 28.92 -8.15
N THR A 42 -2.13 28.32 -8.29
CA THR A 42 -2.42 27.44 -9.41
C THR A 42 -2.49 28.23 -10.70
N LYS A 43 -1.53 28.02 -11.59
CA LYS A 43 -1.52 28.66 -12.92
C LYS A 43 -2.67 28.12 -13.76
N LEU A 44 -3.64 28.98 -14.08
CA LEU A 44 -4.75 28.63 -14.96
C LEU A 44 -4.26 28.46 -16.41
N ASN A 45 -4.79 27.47 -17.10
CA ASN A 45 -4.53 27.24 -18.51
C ASN A 45 -5.54 28.03 -19.39
N LYS A 46 -5.15 28.36 -20.62
CA LYS A 46 -6.08 28.86 -21.64
C LYS A 46 -6.89 27.72 -22.24
N LEU A 47 -8.17 27.98 -22.52
CA LEU A 47 -9.02 27.03 -23.21
C LEU A 47 -8.50 26.82 -24.65
N GLY A 48 -8.32 25.57 -25.06
CA GLY A 48 -7.78 25.25 -26.41
C GLY A 48 -6.28 25.55 -26.61
N GLY A 49 -5.55 25.97 -25.58
CA GLY A 49 -4.13 26.32 -25.68
C GLY A 49 -3.20 25.10 -25.83
N ALA A 50 -2.08 25.30 -26.52
CA ALA A 50 -1.05 24.27 -26.73
C ALA A 50 -0.36 23.86 -25.40
N GLU A 51 -0.43 24.68 -24.36
CA GLU A 51 0.19 24.37 -23.04
C GLU A 51 -0.40 23.12 -22.40
N TRP A 52 -1.72 22.95 -22.44
CA TRP A 52 -2.40 21.76 -21.92
C TRP A 52 -1.96 20.49 -22.66
N ALA A 53 -1.95 20.56 -23.99
CA ALA A 53 -1.49 19.44 -24.83
C ALA A 53 -0.02 19.07 -24.53
N LYS A 54 0.84 20.05 -24.29
CA LYS A 54 2.23 19.84 -23.90
C LYS A 54 2.34 19.20 -22.52
N THR A 55 1.59 19.68 -21.55
CA THR A 55 1.56 19.11 -20.17
C THR A 55 1.07 17.67 -20.18
N THR A 56 -0.03 17.40 -20.89
CA THR A 56 -0.58 16.04 -21.02
C THR A 56 0.39 15.09 -21.71
N ARG A 57 1.09 15.55 -22.76
CA ARG A 57 2.13 14.75 -23.44
C ARG A 57 3.29 14.42 -22.52
N LYS A 58 3.77 15.42 -21.73
CA LYS A 58 4.83 15.21 -20.76
C LYS A 58 4.42 14.23 -19.66
N ALA A 59 3.19 14.34 -19.14
CA ALA A 59 2.67 13.42 -18.13
C ALA A 59 2.54 11.98 -18.68
N LYS A 60 2.02 11.83 -19.91
CA LYS A 60 1.94 10.52 -20.58
C LYS A 60 3.32 9.89 -20.82
N ALA A 61 4.32 10.67 -21.23
CA ALA A 61 5.70 10.19 -21.39
C ALA A 61 6.28 9.72 -20.06
N ALA A 62 6.16 10.53 -18.99
CA ALA A 62 6.63 10.14 -17.66
C ALA A 62 5.93 8.89 -17.12
N ALA A 63 4.61 8.75 -17.34
CA ALA A 63 3.87 7.55 -16.98
C ALA A 63 4.35 6.31 -17.75
N LYS A 64 4.67 6.45 -19.04
CA LYS A 64 5.22 5.37 -19.85
C LYS A 64 6.60 4.93 -19.37
N ASP A 65 7.50 5.89 -19.09
CA ASP A 65 8.83 5.60 -18.58
C ASP A 65 8.77 4.87 -17.22
N LEU A 66 7.86 5.31 -16.35
CA LEU A 66 7.60 4.64 -15.05
C LEU A 66 7.10 3.21 -15.26
N ALA A 67 6.13 3.01 -16.16
CA ALA A 67 5.58 1.68 -16.46
C ALA A 67 6.66 0.75 -17.03
N GLU A 68 7.52 1.20 -17.92
CA GLU A 68 8.64 0.41 -18.45
C GLU A 68 9.64 0.04 -17.34
N GLY A 69 9.92 0.97 -16.41
CA GLY A 69 10.76 0.70 -15.23
C GLY A 69 10.16 -0.39 -14.33
N LEU A 70 8.85 -0.32 -14.08
CA LEU A 70 8.14 -1.33 -13.29
C LEU A 70 8.13 -2.70 -13.96
N ILE A 71 7.87 -2.76 -15.27
CA ILE A 71 7.88 -4.03 -16.05
C ILE A 71 9.26 -4.70 -15.94
N ARG A 72 10.35 -3.94 -16.06
CA ARG A 72 11.71 -4.47 -15.90
C ARG A 72 11.94 -5.00 -14.49
N LEU A 73 11.50 -4.26 -13.48
CA LEU A 73 11.61 -4.68 -12.07
C LEU A 73 10.85 -5.99 -11.81
N TYR A 74 9.61 -6.11 -12.30
CA TYR A 74 8.84 -7.34 -12.20
C TYR A 74 9.50 -8.52 -12.92
N ALA A 75 10.00 -8.29 -14.13
CA ALA A 75 10.70 -9.34 -14.89
C ALA A 75 11.99 -9.80 -14.19
N GLN A 76 12.73 -8.88 -13.55
CA GLN A 76 13.90 -9.24 -12.73
C GLN A 76 13.48 -10.07 -11.51
N ARG A 77 12.43 -9.64 -10.81
CA ARG A 77 11.92 -10.31 -9.62
C ARG A 77 11.48 -11.74 -9.88
N GLN A 78 10.79 -11.98 -10.99
CA GLN A 78 10.38 -13.35 -11.40
C GLN A 78 11.55 -14.29 -11.72
N ARG A 79 12.72 -13.74 -12.03
CA ARG A 79 13.95 -14.52 -12.29
C ARG A 79 14.77 -14.80 -11.03
N LEU A 80 14.49 -14.11 -9.92
CA LEU A 80 15.18 -14.35 -8.67
C LEU A 80 14.67 -15.64 -8.02
N ALA A 81 15.58 -16.44 -7.53
CA ALA A 81 15.23 -17.54 -6.63
C ALA A 81 14.73 -16.96 -5.31
N GLY A 82 13.52 -17.34 -4.89
CA GLY A 82 12.94 -17.02 -3.59
C GLY A 82 13.11 -18.18 -2.61
N HIS A 83 12.78 -17.91 -1.35
CA HIS A 83 12.63 -18.95 -0.36
C HIS A 83 11.24 -19.57 -0.50
N ALA A 84 11.18 -20.89 -0.72
CA ALA A 84 9.94 -21.64 -0.65
C ALA A 84 9.69 -22.02 0.81
N PHE A 85 8.68 -21.38 1.42
CA PHE A 85 8.34 -21.64 2.82
C PHE A 85 7.73 -23.03 2.99
N SER A 86 8.01 -23.64 4.14
CA SER A 86 7.50 -24.97 4.50
C SER A 86 5.97 -24.98 4.59
N PRO A 87 5.29 -26.12 4.37
CA PRO A 87 3.88 -26.30 4.68
C PRO A 87 3.56 -25.94 6.14
N ASP A 88 2.29 -25.65 6.43
CA ASP A 88 1.87 -25.25 7.77
C ASP A 88 2.22 -26.29 8.82
N SER A 89 2.85 -25.85 9.90
CA SER A 89 3.16 -26.66 11.07
C SER A 89 2.03 -26.59 12.11
N PRO A 90 2.01 -27.46 13.12
CA PRO A 90 1.06 -27.37 14.24
C PRO A 90 1.05 -26.01 14.92
N TRP A 91 2.18 -25.32 15.03
CA TRP A 91 2.27 -23.98 15.60
C TRP A 91 1.58 -22.92 14.73
N GLN A 92 1.59 -23.09 13.41
CA GLN A 92 0.82 -22.21 12.53
C GLN A 92 -0.68 -22.38 12.76
N GLN A 93 -1.14 -23.62 12.92
CA GLN A 93 -2.54 -23.93 13.19
C GLN A 93 -2.97 -23.37 14.56
N GLU A 94 -2.18 -23.61 15.60
CA GLU A 94 -2.43 -23.06 16.95
C GLU A 94 -2.50 -21.52 16.93
N PHE A 95 -1.59 -20.86 16.18
CA PHE A 95 -1.64 -19.41 16.01
C PHE A 95 -2.93 -18.94 15.33
N GLU A 96 -3.41 -19.66 14.34
CA GLU A 96 -4.64 -19.32 13.61
C GLU A 96 -5.90 -19.59 14.44
N GLU A 97 -5.95 -20.71 15.16
CA GLU A 97 -7.03 -21.06 16.06
C GLU A 97 -7.15 -20.12 17.28
N ALA A 98 -6.04 -19.49 17.69
CA ALA A 98 -6.02 -18.47 18.75
C ALA A 98 -6.57 -17.11 18.31
N PHE A 99 -7.19 -17.01 17.14
CA PHE A 99 -7.84 -15.79 16.69
C PHE A 99 -9.22 -15.64 17.33
N ASP A 100 -9.49 -14.50 17.97
CA ASP A 100 -10.71 -14.28 18.77
C ASP A 100 -11.99 -14.14 17.95
N TYR A 101 -11.91 -14.09 16.61
CA TYR A 101 -13.05 -13.84 15.72
C TYR A 101 -13.17 -14.95 14.70
N THR A 102 -14.35 -15.08 14.10
CA THR A 102 -14.58 -15.98 12.96
C THR A 102 -14.18 -15.27 11.68
N GLU A 103 -13.37 -15.93 10.87
CA GLU A 103 -12.94 -15.44 9.57
C GLU A 103 -14.09 -15.41 8.57
N THR A 104 -14.06 -14.43 7.68
CA THR A 104 -14.93 -14.44 6.50
C THR A 104 -14.37 -15.36 5.41
N ASP A 105 -15.21 -15.78 4.47
CA ASP A 105 -14.81 -16.61 3.32
C ASP A 105 -13.71 -15.96 2.49
N ASP A 106 -13.77 -14.62 2.35
CA ASP A 106 -12.75 -13.84 1.62
C ASP A 106 -11.42 -13.82 2.37
N GLN A 107 -11.43 -13.69 3.69
CA GLN A 107 -10.21 -13.78 4.51
C GLN A 107 -9.58 -15.16 4.39
N LEU A 108 -10.37 -16.25 4.51
CA LEU A 108 -9.88 -17.62 4.34
C LEU A 108 -9.30 -17.84 2.94
N THR A 109 -9.92 -17.28 1.91
CA THR A 109 -9.43 -17.37 0.54
C THR A 109 -8.11 -16.63 0.38
N ALA A 110 -8.01 -15.40 0.89
CA ALA A 110 -6.78 -14.60 0.85
C ALA A 110 -5.63 -15.30 1.60
N ILE A 111 -5.90 -15.88 2.79
CA ILE A 111 -4.91 -16.60 3.58
C ILE A 111 -4.37 -17.81 2.80
N ARG A 112 -5.26 -18.63 2.21
CA ARG A 112 -4.85 -19.79 1.40
C ARG A 112 -4.00 -19.39 0.20
N GLU A 113 -4.39 -18.34 -0.52
CA GLU A 113 -3.65 -17.88 -1.69
C GLU A 113 -2.28 -17.32 -1.32
N ILE A 114 -2.18 -16.54 -0.23
CA ILE A 114 -0.90 -16.01 0.26
C ILE A 114 0.03 -17.15 0.66
N LYS A 115 -0.45 -18.13 1.43
CA LYS A 115 0.35 -19.30 1.83
C LYS A 115 0.84 -20.09 0.62
N ALA A 116 -0.04 -20.33 -0.35
CA ALA A 116 0.33 -21.01 -1.60
C ALA A 116 1.38 -20.25 -2.42
N ASP A 117 1.34 -18.91 -2.41
CA ASP A 117 2.37 -18.10 -3.06
C ASP A 117 3.69 -18.11 -2.27
N MET A 118 3.66 -18.12 -0.95
CA MET A 118 4.85 -18.20 -0.10
C MET A 118 5.58 -19.55 -0.27
N GLU A 119 4.88 -20.63 -0.57
CA GLU A 119 5.44 -21.97 -0.79
C GLU A 119 6.10 -22.14 -2.17
N LYS A 120 6.00 -21.15 -3.06
CA LYS A 120 6.69 -21.14 -4.35
C LYS A 120 8.15 -20.72 -4.23
N PRO A 121 9.06 -21.25 -5.06
CA PRO A 121 10.47 -20.90 -5.05
C PRO A 121 10.77 -19.55 -5.74
N VAL A 122 9.85 -18.59 -5.63
CA VAL A 122 9.96 -17.24 -6.20
C VAL A 122 9.51 -16.21 -5.18
N PRO A 123 10.09 -15.00 -5.14
CA PRO A 123 9.64 -13.97 -4.21
C PRO A 123 8.19 -13.61 -4.46
N MET A 124 7.34 -13.73 -3.42
CA MET A 124 5.95 -13.33 -3.49
C MET A 124 5.82 -11.80 -3.63
N ASP A 125 4.89 -11.37 -4.48
CA ASP A 125 4.44 -10.00 -4.59
C ASP A 125 2.92 -9.99 -4.74
N ARG A 126 2.22 -9.72 -3.65
CA ARG A 126 0.76 -9.83 -3.59
C ARG A 126 0.13 -8.58 -2.98
N LEU A 127 -0.84 -8.02 -3.67
CA LEU A 127 -1.67 -6.94 -3.16
C LEU A 127 -2.92 -7.54 -2.47
N LEU A 128 -3.09 -7.22 -1.19
CA LEU A 128 -4.31 -7.53 -0.43
C LEU A 128 -5.19 -6.28 -0.36
N CYS A 129 -6.34 -6.32 -1.03
CA CYS A 129 -7.35 -5.26 -1.03
C CYS A 129 -8.50 -5.60 -0.09
N GLY A 130 -9.01 -4.59 0.60
CA GLY A 130 -10.17 -4.71 1.49
C GLY A 130 -10.42 -3.39 2.19
N ASP A 131 -11.67 -3.16 2.63
CA ASP A 131 -12.04 -1.94 3.34
C ASP A 131 -11.40 -1.84 4.74
N VAL A 132 -11.54 -0.68 5.37
CA VAL A 132 -11.07 -0.47 6.74
C VAL A 132 -11.84 -1.37 7.70
N GLY A 133 -11.13 -2.04 8.61
CA GLY A 133 -11.74 -2.95 9.59
C GLY A 133 -11.94 -4.40 9.11
N TYR A 134 -11.67 -4.73 7.85
CA TYR A 134 -11.85 -6.09 7.30
C TYR A 134 -10.70 -7.08 7.61
N GLY A 135 -9.94 -6.84 8.67
CA GLY A 135 -8.98 -7.81 9.20
C GLY A 135 -7.74 -8.05 8.35
N LYS A 136 -7.37 -7.15 7.41
CA LYS A 136 -6.15 -7.28 6.60
C LYS A 136 -4.89 -7.52 7.42
N THR A 137 -4.82 -6.94 8.61
CA THR A 137 -3.68 -7.10 9.52
C THR A 137 -3.56 -8.55 10.01
N GLU A 138 -4.67 -9.23 10.33
CA GLU A 138 -4.65 -10.64 10.74
C GLU A 138 -4.12 -11.53 9.61
N VAL A 139 -4.57 -11.31 8.38
CA VAL A 139 -4.06 -12.03 7.20
C VAL A 139 -2.55 -11.85 7.06
N ALA A 140 -2.05 -10.63 7.25
CA ALA A 140 -0.62 -10.34 7.22
C ALA A 140 0.16 -11.00 8.37
N LEU A 141 -0.42 -11.07 9.58
CA LEU A 141 0.23 -11.72 10.74
C LEU A 141 0.30 -13.24 10.58
N ARG A 142 -0.67 -13.89 9.92
CA ARG A 142 -0.60 -15.32 9.58
C ARG A 142 0.53 -15.62 8.58
N ALA A 143 0.71 -14.77 7.59
CA ALA A 143 1.85 -14.85 6.69
C ALA A 143 3.18 -14.60 7.42
N ALA A 144 3.20 -13.65 8.37
CA ALA A 144 4.35 -13.38 9.21
C ALA A 144 4.72 -14.60 10.08
N MET A 145 3.74 -15.26 10.71
CA MET A 145 3.98 -16.47 11.49
C MET A 145 4.61 -17.57 10.65
N LYS A 146 4.08 -17.83 9.45
CA LYS A 146 4.66 -18.80 8.51
C LYS A 146 6.13 -18.50 8.16
N CYS A 147 6.43 -17.21 7.96
CA CYS A 147 7.79 -16.74 7.71
C CYS A 147 8.73 -17.00 8.92
N ILE A 148 8.26 -16.70 10.13
CA ILE A 148 9.02 -16.86 11.37
C ILE A 148 9.29 -18.34 11.67
N LEU A 149 8.31 -19.21 11.42
CA LEU A 149 8.46 -20.67 11.64
C LEU A 149 9.55 -21.30 10.76
N ASP A 150 9.83 -20.70 9.60
CA ASP A 150 10.95 -21.06 8.74
C ASP A 150 12.27 -20.34 9.12
N GLY A 151 12.34 -19.75 10.30
CA GLY A 151 13.53 -19.05 10.81
C GLY A 151 13.87 -17.77 10.05
N LYS A 152 12.89 -17.16 9.35
CA LYS A 152 13.07 -15.90 8.63
C LYS A 152 12.54 -14.71 9.44
N GLN A 153 12.97 -13.52 9.06
CA GLN A 153 12.55 -12.28 9.69
C GLN A 153 11.45 -11.60 8.88
N VAL A 154 10.60 -10.85 9.57
CA VAL A 154 9.51 -10.09 8.97
C VAL A 154 9.71 -8.60 9.25
N ALA A 155 9.57 -7.78 8.23
CA ALA A 155 9.54 -6.33 8.36
C ALA A 155 8.17 -5.79 7.90
N LEU A 156 7.47 -5.08 8.79
CA LEU A 156 6.21 -4.42 8.49
C LEU A 156 6.45 -2.92 8.34
N LEU A 157 6.38 -2.43 7.10
CA LEU A 157 6.55 -1.00 6.79
C LEU A 157 5.20 -0.27 6.81
N VAL A 158 5.14 0.85 7.50
CA VAL A 158 3.93 1.68 7.62
C VAL A 158 4.25 3.17 7.45
N PRO A 159 3.31 3.99 6.95
CA PRO A 159 3.59 5.37 6.59
C PRO A 159 3.72 6.34 7.76
N THR A 160 3.21 5.99 8.96
CA THR A 160 3.21 6.89 10.12
C THR A 160 3.64 6.20 11.40
N THR A 161 4.18 7.00 12.35
CA THR A 161 4.58 6.49 13.67
C THR A 161 3.39 6.01 14.50
N VAL A 162 2.21 6.56 14.30
CA VAL A 162 0.98 6.12 14.98
C VAL A 162 0.60 4.72 14.51
N LEU A 163 0.59 4.48 13.20
CA LEU A 163 0.34 3.16 12.64
C LEU A 163 1.41 2.15 13.05
N ALA A 164 2.69 2.56 13.11
CA ALA A 164 3.76 1.69 13.59
C ALA A 164 3.49 1.21 15.03
N GLN A 165 3.05 2.11 15.90
CA GLN A 165 2.73 1.77 17.28
C GLN A 165 1.48 0.88 17.40
N GLN A 166 0.45 1.12 16.58
CA GLN A 166 -0.75 0.30 16.54
C GLN A 166 -0.44 -1.12 16.06
N HIS A 167 0.29 -1.27 14.96
CA HIS A 167 0.69 -2.58 14.45
C HIS A 167 1.64 -3.31 15.40
N TYR A 168 2.54 -2.59 16.07
CA TYR A 168 3.39 -3.18 17.13
C TYR A 168 2.53 -3.77 18.24
N ALA A 169 1.59 -3.01 18.79
CA ALA A 169 0.71 -3.48 19.86
C ALA A 169 -0.10 -4.71 19.45
N THR A 170 -0.68 -4.68 18.23
CA THR A 170 -1.44 -5.80 17.68
C THR A 170 -0.57 -7.04 17.49
N ALA A 171 0.61 -6.90 16.88
CA ALA A 171 1.54 -8.00 16.67
C ALA A 171 2.06 -8.57 18.01
N ALA A 172 2.47 -7.72 18.94
CA ALA A 172 2.93 -8.15 20.27
C ALA A 172 1.84 -8.92 21.04
N ALA A 173 0.59 -8.51 20.92
CA ALA A 173 -0.54 -9.23 21.53
C ALA A 173 -0.75 -10.61 20.87
N ARG A 174 -0.74 -10.68 19.54
CA ARG A 174 -0.98 -11.92 18.78
C ARG A 174 0.15 -12.94 18.93
N PHE A 175 1.41 -12.47 18.99
CA PHE A 175 2.58 -13.36 19.16
C PHE A 175 2.91 -13.68 20.62
N ARG A 176 2.15 -13.16 21.58
CA ARG A 176 2.47 -13.27 23.02
C ARG A 176 2.69 -14.70 23.52
N ALA A 177 1.95 -15.67 23.00
CA ALA A 177 2.04 -17.07 23.38
C ALA A 177 3.20 -17.83 22.71
N PHE A 178 3.90 -17.20 21.77
CA PHE A 178 4.94 -17.81 20.93
C PHE A 178 6.30 -17.17 21.25
N PRO A 179 7.41 -17.90 21.07
CA PRO A 179 8.77 -17.40 21.30
C PRO A 179 9.22 -16.45 20.16
N VAL A 180 8.46 -15.39 19.93
CA VAL A 180 8.66 -14.41 18.87
C VAL A 180 8.97 -13.06 19.48
N THR A 181 10.08 -12.45 19.07
CA THR A 181 10.43 -11.08 19.44
C THR A 181 9.82 -10.10 18.46
N VAL A 182 9.01 -9.17 18.95
CA VAL A 182 8.40 -8.09 18.16
C VAL A 182 9.02 -6.78 18.59
N GLU A 183 9.55 -6.01 17.65
CA GLU A 183 10.16 -4.71 17.92
C GLU A 183 9.59 -3.65 16.98
N VAL A 184 9.66 -2.38 17.40
CA VAL A 184 9.24 -1.23 16.59
C VAL A 184 10.40 -0.28 16.35
N LEU A 185 10.61 0.09 15.10
CA LEU A 185 11.56 1.14 14.70
C LEU A 185 10.78 2.38 14.26
N SER A 186 10.98 3.48 14.95
CA SER A 186 10.34 4.75 14.62
C SER A 186 11.21 5.92 15.07
N ARG A 187 10.88 7.15 14.66
CA ARG A 187 11.58 8.36 15.08
C ARG A 187 11.60 8.60 16.60
N PHE A 188 10.80 7.87 17.38
CA PHE A 188 10.76 7.98 18.83
C PHE A 188 11.78 7.09 19.53
N ARG A 189 12.47 6.20 18.79
CA ARG A 189 13.58 5.40 19.32
C ARG A 189 14.88 6.19 19.28
N THR A 190 15.66 6.06 20.35
CA THR A 190 17.02 6.62 20.39
C THR A 190 17.95 5.85 19.45
N PRO A 191 19.06 6.46 18.96
CA PRO A 191 20.03 5.76 18.13
C PRO A 191 20.57 4.46 18.77
N LYS A 192 20.73 4.44 20.10
CA LYS A 192 21.12 3.24 20.83
C LYS A 192 20.07 2.14 20.72
N GLN A 193 18.80 2.46 20.99
CA GLN A 193 17.69 1.50 20.85
C GLN A 193 17.53 0.97 19.44
N VAL A 194 17.75 1.82 18.42
CA VAL A 194 17.74 1.37 17.01
C VAL A 194 18.87 0.36 16.77
N LYS A 195 20.07 0.63 17.29
CA LYS A 195 21.22 -0.27 17.17
C LYS A 195 20.95 -1.61 17.88
N ASP A 196 20.43 -1.56 19.10
CA ASP A 196 20.11 -2.76 19.90
C ASP A 196 19.08 -3.68 19.19
N VAL A 197 18.12 -3.09 18.46
CA VAL A 197 17.15 -3.85 17.65
C VAL A 197 17.77 -4.42 16.38
N LEU A 198 18.69 -3.70 15.74
CA LEU A 198 19.30 -4.13 14.47
C LEU A 198 20.48 -5.10 14.65
N GLU A 199 21.15 -5.09 15.79
CA GLU A 199 22.26 -6.01 16.05
C GLU A 199 21.85 -7.50 15.93
N PRO A 200 20.77 -7.99 16.58
CA PRO A 200 20.33 -9.38 16.41
C PRO A 200 19.96 -9.73 14.95
N VAL A 201 19.46 -8.74 14.19
CA VAL A 201 19.10 -8.93 12.78
C VAL A 201 20.33 -9.24 11.92
N SER A 202 21.48 -8.65 12.24
CA SER A 202 22.72 -8.84 11.48
C SER A 202 23.38 -10.21 11.74
N TYR A 203 23.11 -10.84 12.88
CA TYR A 203 23.69 -12.16 13.22
C TYR A 203 22.90 -13.35 12.68
N THR A 204 21.62 -13.19 12.36
CA THR A 204 20.78 -14.27 11.81
C THR A 204 21.09 -14.62 10.35
N HIS A 205 21.91 -13.86 9.67
CA HIS A 205 22.37 -14.14 8.31
C HIS A 205 23.70 -14.94 8.22
N LEU A 206 24.26 -15.34 9.34
CA LEU A 206 25.59 -16.00 9.40
C LEU A 206 25.56 -17.47 9.85
N THR A 207 24.39 -18.10 9.91
CA THR A 207 24.28 -19.56 10.18
C THR A 207 23.62 -20.31 9.04
#